data_f113acafe0790d920cfcf24c4281a07f
#
_entry.id   f113acafe0790d920cfcf24c4281a07f
#
_cell.length_a   1.000
_cell.length_b   1.000
_cell.length_c   1.000
_cell.angle_alpha   90.00
_cell.angle_beta   90.00
_cell.angle_gamma   90.00
#
_symmetry.space_group_name_H-M   'P 1'
#
loop_
_entity.id
_entity.type
_entity.pdbx_description
1 polymer ?
#
loop_
_entity_poly.entity_id
_entity_poly.type
_entity_poly.pdbx_seq_one_letter_code
_entity_poly.pdbx_strand_id
1 'polypeptide(L)'
;EKKDDFPGIEIEVNPLRVYPLGAAGAQVLGYVGEAGPDDRDAEGNPYKTATLVGRSGLERQYNKFLEGKNGSKTVEVNASGQPVRYVEGTPAVSGNNVRLTLDANLQKAAEDAMESQVRTLAHSGVFPTGASAVAIDPNTGAVLAMASWPSYDPNHFSKGITADEWNKIINNKNHPMQNRTIAAMYPPGSLFKVITGSAALEAKVTTPEERIFDSGKHWL
;
A
#
# COMPACT_ATOMS: atom_id res chain seq x y z
N GLU A 1 -17.97 -20.34 25.71
CA GLU A 1 -19.01 -21.03 26.51
C GLU A 1 -18.58 -22.38 27.11
N LYS A 2 -17.30 -22.78 26.98
CA LYS A 2 -16.74 -23.99 27.62
C LYS A 2 -15.40 -23.66 28.32
N LYS A 3 -15.30 -22.50 28.94
CA LYS A 3 -14.05 -22.05 29.60
C LYS A 3 -13.70 -22.96 30.79
N ASP A 4 -14.70 -23.53 31.44
CA ASP A 4 -14.51 -24.40 32.59
C ASP A 4 -13.94 -25.78 32.24
N ASP A 5 -14.07 -26.20 30.97
CA ASP A 5 -13.52 -27.47 30.48
C ASP A 5 -12.00 -27.41 30.21
N PHE A 6 -11.41 -26.20 30.20
CA PHE A 6 -10.02 -25.99 29.88
C PHE A 6 -9.34 -25.01 30.87
N PRO A 7 -9.05 -25.43 32.09
CA PRO A 7 -8.39 -24.60 33.09
C PRO A 7 -6.99 -24.19 32.59
N GLY A 8 -6.72 -22.89 32.63
CA GLY A 8 -5.43 -22.32 32.18
C GLY A 8 -5.39 -21.85 30.72
N ILE A 9 -6.50 -22.00 29.97
CA ILE A 9 -6.61 -21.43 28.62
C ILE A 9 -7.39 -20.11 28.68
N GLU A 10 -6.82 -19.07 28.10
CA GLU A 10 -7.50 -17.79 27.86
C GLU A 10 -7.68 -17.57 26.36
N ILE A 11 -8.89 -17.17 25.97
CA ILE A 11 -9.22 -16.82 24.58
C ILE A 11 -9.04 -15.31 24.43
N GLU A 12 -8.09 -14.91 23.61
CA GLU A 12 -7.89 -13.54 23.22
C GLU A 12 -8.39 -13.32 21.79
N VAL A 13 -9.14 -12.23 21.57
CA VAL A 13 -9.62 -11.83 20.25
C VAL A 13 -8.76 -10.68 19.77
N ASN A 14 -7.89 -10.96 18.81
CA ASN A 14 -7.04 -9.96 18.19
C ASN A 14 -7.60 -9.56 16.82
N PRO A 15 -7.79 -8.26 16.54
CA PRO A 15 -8.22 -7.82 15.23
C PRO A 15 -7.13 -8.09 14.18
N LEU A 16 -7.54 -8.59 13.03
CA LEU A 16 -6.65 -8.84 11.90
C LEU A 16 -6.97 -7.86 10.77
N ARG A 17 -5.95 -7.22 10.20
CA ARG A 17 -6.13 -6.39 9.01
C ARG A 17 -6.39 -7.28 7.80
N VAL A 18 -7.47 -7.00 7.08
CA VAL A 18 -7.84 -7.72 5.85
C VAL A 18 -7.85 -6.74 4.68
N TYR A 19 -7.26 -7.16 3.57
CA TYR A 19 -7.26 -6.44 2.30
C TYR A 19 -8.13 -7.20 1.30
N PRO A 20 -9.43 -6.82 1.17
CA PRO A 20 -10.40 -7.61 0.38
C PRO A 20 -10.08 -7.69 -1.11
N LEU A 21 -9.36 -6.69 -1.63
CA LEU A 21 -8.95 -6.64 -3.04
C LEU A 21 -7.62 -7.36 -3.31
N GLY A 22 -7.06 -8.04 -2.31
CA GLY A 22 -5.77 -8.74 -2.44
C GLY A 22 -4.66 -7.82 -2.90
N ALA A 23 -4.03 -8.14 -4.01
CA ALA A 23 -2.90 -7.39 -4.56
C ALA A 23 -3.28 -6.03 -5.16
N ALA A 24 -4.58 -5.76 -5.40
CA ALA A 24 -4.99 -4.51 -6.02
C ALA A 24 -4.77 -3.31 -5.08
N GLY A 25 -4.05 -2.31 -5.57
CA GLY A 25 -3.67 -1.12 -4.81
C GLY A 25 -2.64 -1.36 -3.71
N ALA A 26 -2.00 -2.52 -3.65
CA ALA A 26 -1.13 -2.91 -2.54
C ALA A 26 0.00 -1.89 -2.27
N GLN A 27 0.64 -1.35 -3.31
CA GLN A 27 1.73 -0.39 -3.14
C GLN A 27 1.24 0.96 -2.60
N VAL A 28 -0.02 1.32 -2.84
CA VAL A 28 -0.64 2.55 -2.33
C VAL A 28 -1.13 2.33 -0.90
N LEU A 29 -1.91 1.28 -0.69
CA LEU A 29 -2.43 0.94 0.63
C LEU A 29 -1.30 0.62 1.61
N GLY A 30 -0.32 -0.13 1.15
CA GLY A 30 0.73 -0.65 2.00
C GLY A 30 0.30 -1.92 2.74
N TYR A 31 0.98 -2.22 3.81
CA TYR A 31 0.71 -3.38 4.65
C TYR A 31 1.00 -3.08 6.12
N VAL A 32 0.44 -3.88 7.00
CA VAL A 32 0.73 -3.89 8.43
C VAL A 32 1.67 -5.04 8.78
N GLY A 33 2.46 -4.85 9.81
CA GLY A 33 3.35 -5.88 10.38
C GLY A 33 3.58 -5.62 11.86
N GLU A 34 4.17 -6.58 12.57
CA GLU A 34 4.43 -6.44 13.99
C GLU A 34 5.31 -5.24 14.31
N ALA A 35 4.99 -4.53 15.39
CA ALA A 35 5.76 -3.41 15.87
C ALA A 35 7.16 -3.85 16.33
N GLY A 36 8.17 -3.11 15.92
CA GLY A 36 9.54 -3.30 16.36
C GLY A 36 9.85 -2.51 17.64
N PRO A 37 11.07 -2.69 18.19
CA PRO A 37 11.47 -2.04 19.46
C PRO A 37 11.46 -0.50 19.39
N ASP A 38 11.65 0.07 18.21
CA ASP A 38 11.74 1.53 18.00
C ASP A 38 10.41 2.17 17.61
N ASP A 39 9.38 1.36 17.33
CA ASP A 39 8.05 1.88 16.97
C ASP A 39 7.37 2.49 18.21
N ARG A 40 6.64 3.56 17.99
CA ARG A 40 5.93 4.31 19.04
C ARG A 40 4.48 4.59 18.61
N ASP A 41 3.57 4.50 19.57
CA ASP A 41 2.18 4.87 19.41
C ASP A 41 1.98 6.39 19.22
N ALA A 42 0.73 6.84 19.13
CA ALA A 42 0.41 8.25 18.95
C ALA A 42 0.86 9.11 20.14
N GLU A 43 0.89 8.56 21.33
CA GLU A 43 1.33 9.19 22.57
C GLU A 43 2.86 9.12 22.79
N GLY A 44 3.60 8.38 21.94
CA GLY A 44 5.06 8.23 22.01
C GLY A 44 5.52 7.05 22.87
N ASN A 45 4.61 6.18 23.33
CA ASN A 45 4.95 4.99 24.09
C ASN A 45 5.36 3.82 23.19
N PRO A 46 6.20 2.89 23.68
CA PRO A 46 6.49 1.66 22.94
C PRO A 46 5.23 0.81 22.79
N TYR A 47 5.06 0.23 21.61
CA TYR A 47 3.97 -0.71 21.39
C TYR A 47 4.15 -1.98 22.23
N LYS A 48 3.02 -2.60 22.58
CA LYS A 48 3.04 -3.94 23.16
C LYS A 48 3.48 -4.96 22.12
N THR A 49 4.05 -6.06 22.58
CA THR A 49 4.41 -7.21 21.73
C THR A 49 3.22 -7.66 20.87
N ALA A 50 3.50 -8.03 19.63
CA ALA A 50 2.52 -8.47 18.64
C ALA A 50 1.47 -7.41 18.19
N THR A 51 1.68 -6.13 18.52
CA THR A 51 0.85 -5.06 17.97
C THR A 51 1.17 -4.88 16.48
N LEU A 52 0.13 -4.86 15.62
CA LEU A 52 0.30 -4.56 14.19
C LEU A 52 0.34 -3.06 13.96
N VAL A 53 1.33 -2.61 13.20
CA VAL A 53 1.50 -1.22 12.78
C VAL A 53 1.68 -1.11 11.28
N GLY A 54 1.36 0.03 10.70
CA GLY A 54 1.55 0.29 9.28
C GLY A 54 3.03 0.34 8.91
N ARG A 55 3.45 -0.47 7.93
CA ARG A 55 4.85 -0.59 7.50
C ARG A 55 5.16 0.16 6.21
N SER A 56 4.17 0.33 5.35
CA SER A 56 4.33 1.05 4.08
C SER A 56 3.03 1.72 3.66
N GLY A 57 3.08 2.53 2.60
CA GLY A 57 1.91 3.15 1.99
C GLY A 57 1.07 3.98 2.95
N LEU A 58 -0.24 3.97 2.71
CA LEU A 58 -1.22 4.68 3.53
C LEU A 58 -1.31 4.11 4.95
N GLU A 59 -1.15 2.79 5.11
CA GLU A 59 -1.11 2.17 6.45
C GLU A 59 -0.03 2.80 7.33
N ARG A 60 1.17 3.03 6.79
CA ARG A 60 2.24 3.71 7.52
C ARG A 60 1.97 5.19 7.72
N GLN A 61 1.54 5.88 6.66
CA GLN A 61 1.33 7.33 6.67
C GLN A 61 0.27 7.73 7.68
N TYR A 62 -0.80 6.94 7.77
CA TYR A 62 -1.94 7.20 8.64
C TYR A 62 -1.99 6.26 9.85
N ASN A 63 -0.89 5.57 10.21
CA ASN A 63 -0.88 4.61 11.30
C ASN A 63 -1.51 5.18 12.58
N LYS A 64 -1.02 6.34 13.05
CA LYS A 64 -1.52 7.01 14.26
C LYS A 64 -3.00 7.39 14.22
N PHE A 65 -3.56 7.51 13.02
CA PHE A 65 -4.97 7.82 12.82
C PHE A 65 -5.84 6.57 12.70
N LEU A 66 -5.28 5.52 12.11
CA LEU A 66 -5.93 4.21 11.90
C LEU A 66 -5.85 3.30 13.12
N GLU A 67 -4.83 3.47 13.97
CA GLU A 67 -4.71 2.69 15.19
C GLU A 67 -5.80 3.05 16.19
N GLY A 68 -6.31 2.05 16.88
CA GLY A 68 -7.23 2.24 17.99
C GLY A 68 -6.50 2.44 19.31
N LYS A 69 -7.25 2.50 20.38
CA LYS A 69 -6.72 2.48 21.74
C LYS A 69 -7.03 1.14 22.38
N ASN A 70 -5.98 0.49 22.86
CA ASN A 70 -6.15 -0.78 23.57
C ASN A 70 -6.96 -0.57 24.85
N GLY A 71 -7.93 -1.44 25.09
CA GLY A 71 -8.58 -1.53 26.38
C GLY A 71 -7.64 -2.11 27.45
N SER A 72 -8.04 -1.97 28.69
CA SER A 72 -7.38 -2.63 29.83
C SER A 72 -8.40 -3.40 30.65
N LYS A 73 -7.97 -4.53 31.22
CA LYS A 73 -8.74 -5.28 32.22
C LYS A 73 -7.85 -5.44 33.44
N THR A 74 -8.34 -5.03 34.60
CA THR A 74 -7.68 -5.29 35.87
C THR A 74 -8.17 -6.62 36.40
N VAL A 75 -7.24 -7.50 36.73
CA VAL A 75 -7.53 -8.83 37.26
C VAL A 75 -6.99 -8.90 38.69
N GLU A 76 -7.86 -9.22 39.62
CA GLU A 76 -7.46 -9.53 40.99
C GLU A 76 -7.00 -10.98 41.05
N VAL A 77 -5.79 -11.21 41.55
CA VAL A 77 -5.19 -12.54 41.65
C VAL A 77 -5.02 -12.95 43.10
N ASN A 78 -5.09 -14.25 43.40
CA ASN A 78 -4.77 -14.78 44.71
C ASN A 78 -3.24 -14.85 44.96
N ALA A 79 -2.85 -15.31 46.14
CA ALA A 79 -1.44 -15.44 46.50
C ALA A 79 -0.63 -16.41 45.62
N SER A 80 -1.34 -17.25 44.82
CA SER A 80 -0.74 -18.19 43.87
C SER A 80 -0.74 -17.63 42.45
N GLY A 81 -1.13 -16.36 42.24
CA GLY A 81 -1.18 -15.73 40.90
C GLY A 81 -2.38 -16.12 40.04
N GLN A 82 -3.36 -16.83 40.60
CA GLN A 82 -4.56 -17.25 39.86
C GLN A 82 -5.61 -16.14 39.86
N PRO A 83 -6.28 -15.87 38.72
CA PRO A 83 -7.32 -14.86 38.62
C PRO A 83 -8.54 -15.24 39.50
N VAL A 84 -8.89 -14.32 40.39
CA VAL A 84 -10.05 -14.49 41.32
C VAL A 84 -11.26 -13.71 40.82
N ARG A 85 -11.01 -12.49 40.33
CA ARG A 85 -12.08 -11.59 39.90
C ARG A 85 -11.56 -10.61 38.84
N TYR A 86 -12.39 -10.35 37.84
CA TYR A 86 -12.17 -9.25 36.90
C TYR A 86 -12.76 -7.98 37.51
N VAL A 87 -11.91 -6.97 37.67
CA VAL A 87 -12.30 -5.63 38.09
C VAL A 87 -12.56 -4.81 36.82
N GLU A 88 -13.29 -3.72 36.96
CA GLU A 88 -13.61 -2.81 35.87
C GLU A 88 -12.32 -2.36 35.13
N GLY A 89 -12.40 -2.41 33.80
CA GLY A 89 -11.33 -1.97 32.90
C GLY A 89 -11.84 -0.91 31.93
N THR A 90 -10.93 -0.36 31.13
CA THR A 90 -11.32 0.53 30.03
C THR A 90 -11.60 -0.28 28.77
N PRO A 91 -12.71 -0.02 28.05
CA PRO A 91 -12.98 -0.69 26.78
C PRO A 91 -11.97 -0.26 25.72
N ALA A 92 -11.70 -1.18 24.78
CA ALA A 92 -10.92 -0.83 23.58
C ALA A 92 -11.71 0.15 22.70
N VAL A 93 -11.01 1.09 22.08
CA VAL A 93 -11.58 2.06 21.14
C VAL A 93 -11.02 1.79 19.76
N SER A 94 -11.89 1.60 18.77
CA SER A 94 -11.47 1.41 17.38
C SER A 94 -10.79 2.65 16.82
N GLY A 95 -9.85 2.44 15.88
CA GLY A 95 -9.24 3.55 15.13
C GLY A 95 -10.22 4.22 14.17
N ASN A 96 -9.77 5.28 13.56
CA ASN A 96 -10.58 6.06 12.62
C ASN A 96 -10.60 5.42 11.23
N ASN A 97 -11.54 5.85 10.39
CA ASN A 97 -11.66 5.45 9.00
C ASN A 97 -10.99 6.49 8.09
N VAL A 98 -10.28 6.02 7.06
CA VAL A 98 -9.74 6.86 5.98
C VAL A 98 -10.51 6.54 4.71
N ARG A 99 -11.14 7.55 4.11
CA ARG A 99 -11.78 7.45 2.81
C ARG A 99 -10.83 7.95 1.73
N LEU A 100 -10.59 7.12 0.73
CA LEU A 100 -9.73 7.44 -0.40
C LEU A 100 -10.57 7.94 -1.59
N THR A 101 -9.91 8.65 -2.50
CA THR A 101 -10.48 9.02 -3.81
C THR A 101 -10.35 7.91 -4.84
N LEU A 102 -9.60 6.85 -4.53
CA LEU A 102 -9.43 5.70 -5.42
C LEU A 102 -10.77 5.03 -5.69
N ASP A 103 -11.05 4.81 -6.97
CA ASP A 103 -12.13 3.94 -7.42
C ASP A 103 -11.60 2.50 -7.53
N ALA A 104 -12.17 1.59 -6.73
CA ALA A 104 -11.70 0.21 -6.66
C ALA A 104 -11.83 -0.54 -8.00
N ASN A 105 -12.86 -0.23 -8.78
CA ASN A 105 -13.07 -0.87 -10.09
C ASN A 105 -12.06 -0.35 -11.11
N LEU A 106 -11.83 0.96 -11.13
CA LEU A 106 -10.83 1.57 -12.01
C LEU A 106 -9.41 1.12 -11.65
N GLN A 107 -9.09 1.05 -10.36
CA GLN A 107 -7.81 0.52 -9.87
C GLN A 107 -7.57 -0.90 -10.39
N LYS A 108 -8.55 -1.78 -10.18
CA LYS A 108 -8.47 -3.16 -10.64
C LYS A 108 -8.37 -3.25 -12.15
N ALA A 109 -9.18 -2.50 -12.88
CA ALA A 109 -9.15 -2.49 -14.36
C ALA A 109 -7.79 -2.04 -14.90
N ALA A 110 -7.16 -1.04 -14.28
CA ALA A 110 -5.83 -0.57 -14.64
C ALA A 110 -4.75 -1.65 -14.41
N GLU A 111 -4.82 -2.36 -13.29
CA GLU A 111 -3.88 -3.44 -12.97
C GLU A 111 -4.06 -4.64 -13.89
N ASP A 112 -5.30 -5.08 -14.13
CA ASP A 112 -5.62 -6.18 -15.05
C ASP A 112 -5.15 -5.86 -16.48
N ALA A 113 -5.34 -4.61 -16.94
CA ALA A 113 -4.89 -4.17 -18.26
C ALA A 113 -3.35 -4.17 -18.38
N MET A 114 -2.64 -3.70 -17.33
CA MET A 114 -1.18 -3.75 -17.30
C MET A 114 -0.67 -5.18 -17.33
N GLU A 115 -1.23 -6.06 -16.51
CA GLU A 115 -0.83 -7.48 -16.47
C GLU A 115 -1.07 -8.15 -17.84
N SER A 116 -2.22 -7.91 -18.45
CA SER A 116 -2.54 -8.40 -19.79
C SER A 116 -1.53 -7.92 -20.83
N GLN A 117 -1.20 -6.63 -20.81
CA GLN A 117 -0.22 -6.06 -21.75
C GLN A 117 1.19 -6.62 -21.54
N VAL A 118 1.63 -6.77 -20.28
CA VAL A 118 2.92 -7.40 -19.96
C VAL A 118 2.99 -8.83 -20.49
N ARG A 119 1.92 -9.61 -20.33
CA ARG A 119 1.84 -10.97 -20.88
C ARG A 119 1.91 -10.97 -22.40
N THR A 120 1.20 -10.05 -23.07
CA THR A 120 1.24 -9.90 -24.53
C THR A 120 2.64 -9.58 -25.03
N LEU A 121 3.34 -8.65 -24.37
CA LEU A 121 4.73 -8.30 -24.69
C LEU A 121 5.67 -9.48 -24.50
N ALA A 122 5.51 -10.26 -23.42
CA ALA A 122 6.31 -11.43 -23.16
C ALA A 122 6.17 -12.50 -24.28
N HIS A 123 4.97 -12.70 -24.83
CA HIS A 123 4.76 -13.57 -25.99
C HIS A 123 5.47 -13.06 -27.25
N SER A 124 5.70 -11.75 -27.35
CA SER A 124 6.45 -11.14 -28.44
C SER A 124 7.97 -11.07 -28.18
N GLY A 125 8.45 -11.71 -27.12
CA GLY A 125 9.87 -11.73 -26.74
C GLY A 125 10.35 -10.47 -25.99
N VAL A 126 9.44 -9.58 -25.58
CA VAL A 126 9.74 -8.39 -24.76
C VAL A 126 9.35 -8.67 -23.32
N PHE A 127 10.30 -8.58 -22.39
CA PHE A 127 10.11 -8.88 -20.97
C PHE A 127 10.17 -7.60 -20.12
N PRO A 128 9.06 -6.89 -19.92
CA PRO A 128 9.04 -5.71 -19.07
C PRO A 128 9.36 -6.09 -17.62
N THR A 129 10.15 -5.26 -16.94
CA THR A 129 10.48 -5.43 -15.51
C THR A 129 9.51 -4.69 -14.60
N GLY A 130 8.68 -3.82 -15.15
CA GLY A 130 7.67 -3.08 -14.41
C GLY A 130 6.79 -2.23 -15.31
N ALA A 131 5.62 -1.89 -14.78
CA ALA A 131 4.68 -0.98 -15.40
C ALA A 131 3.97 -0.15 -14.33
N SER A 132 3.46 1.03 -14.69
CA SER A 132 2.63 1.85 -13.81
C SER A 132 1.60 2.64 -14.59
N ALA A 133 0.47 2.93 -13.95
CA ALA A 133 -0.58 3.78 -14.48
C ALA A 133 -1.17 4.65 -13.37
N VAL A 134 -1.50 5.90 -13.70
CA VAL A 134 -2.16 6.84 -12.79
C VAL A 134 -3.35 7.44 -13.53
N ALA A 135 -4.51 7.47 -12.88
CA ALA A 135 -5.69 8.17 -13.34
C ALA A 135 -6.06 9.28 -12.36
N ILE A 136 -6.17 10.51 -12.87
CA ILE A 136 -6.50 11.69 -12.08
C ILE A 136 -7.70 12.39 -12.72
N ASP A 137 -8.67 12.78 -11.91
CA ASP A 137 -9.74 13.66 -12.36
C ASP A 137 -9.17 15.08 -12.57
N PRO A 138 -9.18 15.61 -13.79
CA PRO A 138 -8.57 16.90 -14.09
C PRO A 138 -9.31 18.09 -13.46
N ASN A 139 -10.57 17.91 -13.08
CA ASN A 139 -11.37 18.99 -12.51
C ASN A 139 -11.15 19.15 -11.00
N THR A 140 -10.92 18.04 -10.31
CA THR A 140 -10.80 18.01 -8.84
C THR A 140 -9.39 17.74 -8.35
N GLY A 141 -8.52 17.18 -9.21
CA GLY A 141 -7.20 16.67 -8.84
C GLY A 141 -7.26 15.34 -8.07
N ALA A 142 -8.44 14.74 -7.93
CA ALA A 142 -8.60 13.47 -7.22
C ALA A 142 -7.88 12.34 -7.95
N VAL A 143 -7.06 11.59 -7.24
CA VAL A 143 -6.41 10.39 -7.77
C VAL A 143 -7.42 9.25 -7.72
N LEU A 144 -7.83 8.76 -8.90
CA LEU A 144 -8.82 7.70 -9.06
C LEU A 144 -8.21 6.31 -9.15
N ALA A 145 -7.00 6.19 -9.68
CA ALA A 145 -6.23 4.95 -9.68
C ALA A 145 -4.72 5.25 -9.64
N MET A 146 -3.98 4.38 -8.95
CA MET A 146 -2.51 4.37 -8.89
C MET A 146 -2.06 2.91 -8.94
N ALA A 147 -1.88 2.39 -10.14
CA ALA A 147 -1.56 1.00 -10.37
C ALA A 147 -0.06 0.80 -10.65
N SER A 148 0.52 -0.23 -10.06
CA SER A 148 1.94 -0.58 -10.21
C SER A 148 2.08 -2.09 -10.39
N TRP A 149 2.83 -2.52 -11.39
CA TRP A 149 3.10 -3.93 -11.67
C TRP A 149 4.62 -4.21 -11.63
N PRO A 150 5.06 -5.37 -11.13
CA PRO A 150 4.26 -6.39 -10.45
C PRO A 150 3.79 -5.93 -9.08
N SER A 151 2.81 -6.63 -8.53
CA SER A 151 2.23 -6.38 -7.22
C SER A 151 2.48 -7.54 -6.24
N TYR A 152 2.02 -7.39 -5.01
CA TYR A 152 2.07 -8.39 -3.94
C TYR A 152 0.76 -8.39 -3.17
N ASP A 153 0.44 -9.46 -2.46
CA ASP A 153 -0.75 -9.50 -1.61
C ASP A 153 -0.39 -9.08 -0.17
N PRO A 154 -0.90 -7.93 0.32
CA PRO A 154 -0.63 -7.46 1.67
C PRO A 154 -1.23 -8.33 2.78
N ASN A 155 -2.19 -9.21 2.47
CA ASN A 155 -2.75 -10.15 3.42
C ASN A 155 -1.72 -11.14 3.97
N HIS A 156 -0.65 -11.45 3.23
CA HIS A 156 0.43 -12.32 3.71
C HIS A 156 1.12 -11.71 4.94
N PHE A 157 1.24 -10.39 4.99
CA PHE A 157 1.90 -9.70 6.10
C PHE A 157 1.03 -9.65 7.36
N SER A 158 -0.26 -9.39 7.20
CA SER A 158 -1.18 -9.27 8.34
C SER A 158 -1.42 -10.59 9.07
N LYS A 159 -1.22 -11.73 8.39
CA LYS A 159 -1.34 -13.08 8.96
C LYS A 159 -0.02 -13.64 9.51
N GLY A 160 1.06 -12.89 9.37
CA GLY A 160 2.41 -13.37 9.64
C GLY A 160 3.02 -14.01 8.38
N ILE A 161 3.91 -13.28 7.71
CA ILE A 161 4.60 -13.77 6.51
C ILE A 161 5.68 -14.77 6.88
N THR A 162 5.78 -15.88 6.16
CA THR A 162 6.87 -16.84 6.34
C THR A 162 8.19 -16.29 5.76
N ALA A 163 9.33 -16.79 6.26
CA ALA A 163 10.64 -16.40 5.75
C ALA A 163 10.79 -16.67 4.25
N ASP A 164 10.22 -17.79 3.75
CA ASP A 164 10.27 -18.14 2.34
C ASP A 164 9.46 -17.20 1.46
N GLU A 165 8.25 -16.82 1.90
CA GLU A 165 7.41 -15.84 1.19
C GLU A 165 8.07 -14.46 1.19
N TRP A 166 8.60 -14.01 2.32
CA TRP A 166 9.36 -12.78 2.42
C TRP A 166 10.55 -12.76 1.46
N ASN A 167 11.36 -13.84 1.45
CA ASN A 167 12.51 -13.95 0.56
C ASN A 167 12.10 -13.94 -0.93
N LYS A 168 10.97 -14.54 -1.30
CA LYS A 168 10.44 -14.47 -2.68
C LYS A 168 10.09 -13.05 -3.09
N ILE A 169 9.52 -12.26 -2.17
CA ILE A 169 9.12 -10.88 -2.45
C ILE A 169 10.35 -9.97 -2.53
N ILE A 170 11.23 -10.01 -1.51
CA ILE A 170 12.35 -9.06 -1.41
C ILE A 170 13.46 -9.32 -2.43
N ASN A 171 13.69 -10.60 -2.79
CA ASN A 171 14.69 -10.98 -3.79
C ASN A 171 14.14 -11.00 -5.23
N ASN A 172 12.87 -10.60 -5.43
CA ASN A 172 12.31 -10.50 -6.77
C ASN A 172 12.95 -9.32 -7.51
N LYS A 173 13.62 -9.63 -8.61
CA LYS A 173 14.33 -8.64 -9.45
C LYS A 173 13.41 -7.55 -10.01
N ASN A 174 12.11 -7.82 -10.06
CA ASN A 174 11.10 -6.87 -10.53
C ASN A 174 10.47 -6.06 -9.38
N HIS A 175 11.01 -6.10 -8.16
CA HIS A 175 10.65 -5.27 -7.01
C HIS A 175 9.14 -5.01 -6.84
N PRO A 176 8.32 -6.02 -6.49
CA PRO A 176 6.86 -5.91 -6.42
C PRO A 176 6.37 -4.91 -5.37
N MET A 177 7.16 -4.63 -4.35
CA MET A 177 6.81 -3.68 -3.29
C MET A 177 7.06 -2.21 -3.69
N GLN A 178 7.74 -1.96 -4.81
CA GLN A 178 8.01 -0.61 -5.28
C GLN A 178 6.74 0.03 -5.84
N ASN A 179 6.33 1.18 -5.29
CA ASN A 179 5.29 2.00 -5.90
C ASN A 179 5.88 2.78 -7.08
N ARG A 180 5.74 2.23 -8.29
CA ARG A 180 6.31 2.79 -9.51
C ARG A 180 5.64 4.08 -9.94
N THR A 181 4.42 4.34 -9.50
CA THR A 181 3.70 5.57 -9.85
C THR A 181 4.35 6.81 -9.27
N ILE A 182 5.13 6.68 -8.20
CA ILE A 182 5.80 7.80 -7.51
C ILE A 182 7.31 7.63 -7.37
N ALA A 183 7.85 6.43 -7.56
CA ALA A 183 9.26 6.14 -7.29
C ALA A 183 10.05 5.67 -8.52
N ALA A 184 9.39 5.37 -9.65
CA ALA A 184 10.09 4.96 -10.85
C ALA A 184 10.54 6.18 -11.66
N MET A 185 11.74 6.06 -12.24
CA MET A 185 12.29 7.02 -13.19
C MET A 185 12.39 6.33 -14.55
N TYR A 186 11.47 6.68 -15.45
CA TYR A 186 11.47 6.19 -16.82
C TYR A 186 11.76 7.33 -17.80
N PRO A 187 12.42 7.05 -18.94
CA PRO A 187 12.49 8.02 -20.03
C PRO A 187 11.08 8.41 -20.48
N PRO A 188 10.72 9.70 -20.45
CA PRO A 188 9.36 10.15 -20.74
C PRO A 188 8.93 9.94 -22.18
N GLY A 189 9.88 9.80 -23.11
CA GLY A 189 9.59 9.63 -24.52
C GLY A 189 8.73 10.78 -25.06
N SER A 190 7.70 10.43 -25.88
CA SER A 190 6.82 11.42 -26.50
C SER A 190 5.98 12.24 -25.52
N LEU A 191 5.84 11.83 -24.24
CA LEU A 191 5.16 12.64 -23.23
C LEU A 191 5.92 13.97 -22.98
N PHE A 192 7.23 13.99 -23.19
CA PHE A 192 8.04 15.20 -23.07
C PHE A 192 7.73 16.26 -24.14
N LYS A 193 7.08 15.88 -25.24
CA LYS A 193 6.70 16.82 -26.32
C LYS A 193 5.76 17.92 -25.84
N VAL A 194 4.93 17.66 -24.83
CA VAL A 194 4.06 18.67 -24.22
C VAL A 194 4.91 19.77 -23.61
N ILE A 195 5.97 19.40 -22.87
CA ILE A 195 6.90 20.37 -22.24
C ILE A 195 7.68 21.12 -23.31
N THR A 196 8.24 20.40 -24.30
CA THR A 196 9.02 21.03 -25.39
C THR A 196 8.17 22.00 -26.20
N GLY A 197 6.93 21.59 -26.58
CA GLY A 197 6.00 22.44 -27.32
C GLY A 197 5.59 23.67 -26.52
N SER A 198 5.26 23.53 -25.25
CA SER A 198 4.93 24.65 -24.36
C SER A 198 6.10 25.62 -24.22
N ALA A 199 7.31 25.11 -24.02
CA ALA A 199 8.52 25.93 -23.93
C ALA A 199 8.80 26.69 -25.24
N ALA A 200 8.61 26.05 -26.39
CA ALA A 200 8.81 26.69 -27.70
C ALA A 200 7.81 27.83 -27.95
N LEU A 201 6.55 27.64 -27.57
CA LEU A 201 5.52 28.68 -27.66
C LEU A 201 5.81 29.84 -26.68
N GLU A 202 6.16 29.54 -25.44
CA GLU A 202 6.49 30.53 -24.40
C GLU A 202 7.72 31.37 -24.81
N ALA A 203 8.74 30.69 -25.34
CA ALA A 203 9.96 31.38 -25.87
C ALA A 203 9.72 32.08 -27.21
N LYS A 204 8.54 31.99 -27.80
CA LYS A 204 8.15 32.58 -29.10
C LYS A 204 9.08 32.17 -30.26
N VAL A 205 9.65 30.96 -30.19
CA VAL A 205 10.47 30.41 -31.28
C VAL A 205 9.62 29.71 -32.35
N THR A 206 8.35 29.51 -32.08
CA THR A 206 7.34 29.02 -33.02
C THR A 206 5.96 29.56 -32.64
N THR A 207 4.97 29.43 -33.55
CA THR A 207 3.57 29.77 -33.30
C THR A 207 2.68 28.55 -33.63
N PRO A 208 1.41 28.49 -33.12
CA PRO A 208 0.51 27.39 -33.44
C PRO A 208 0.18 27.25 -34.94
N GLU A 209 0.33 28.35 -35.70
CA GLU A 209 0.04 28.41 -37.14
C GLU A 209 1.24 28.07 -38.01
N GLU A 210 2.43 28.06 -37.43
CA GLU A 210 3.66 27.75 -38.16
C GLU A 210 3.67 26.31 -38.67
N ARG A 211 3.95 26.16 -39.96
CA ARG A 211 4.05 24.85 -40.60
C ARG A 211 5.50 24.48 -40.77
N ILE A 212 5.94 23.44 -40.12
CA ILE A 212 7.27 22.87 -40.26
C ILE A 212 7.21 21.68 -41.20
N PHE A 213 7.97 21.72 -42.27
CA PHE A 213 8.08 20.60 -43.21
C PHE A 213 8.95 19.50 -42.59
N ASP A 214 8.39 18.33 -42.42
CA ASP A 214 9.11 17.14 -41.99
C ASP A 214 9.22 16.16 -43.15
N SER A 215 10.43 15.89 -43.60
CA SER A 215 10.71 14.89 -44.64
C SER A 215 10.72 13.46 -44.15
N GLY A 216 10.44 13.24 -42.84
CA GLY A 216 10.53 11.94 -42.20
C GLY A 216 11.95 11.48 -41.86
N LYS A 217 12.96 12.31 -42.12
CA LYS A 217 14.39 12.06 -41.83
C LYS A 217 15.05 13.33 -41.33
N HIS A 218 15.53 13.29 -40.11
CA HIS A 218 16.45 14.31 -39.57
C HIS A 218 17.81 13.68 -39.34
N TRP A 219 18.84 14.35 -39.82
CA TRP A 219 20.24 14.01 -39.54
C TRP A 219 20.72 14.91 -38.38
N LEU A 220 21.14 14.26 -37.29
CA LEU A 220 21.78 14.96 -36.16
C LEU A 220 23.26 15.13 -36.41
#